data_baadff0ce1a2312618ffca7bab4211d0
#
_entry.id   baadff0ce1a2312618ffca7bab4211d0
#
_cell.length_a   1.000
_cell.length_b   1.000
_cell.length_c   1.000
_cell.angle_alpha   90.00
_cell.angle_beta   90.00
_cell.angle_gamma   90.00
#
_symmetry.space_group_name_H-M   'P 1'
#
loop_
_entity.id
_entity.type
_entity.pdbx_description
1 polymer ?
#
loop_
_entity_poly.entity_id
_entity_poly.type
_entity_poly.pdbx_seq_one_letter_code
_entity_poly.pdbx_strand_id
1 'polypeptide(L)'
;MSETAVYAAGGVVWRLVEGKLTVLVIHRTAYADVTLPKGKVDPGEMLAETAAREIFEETGIRVALGVPVGVSRYRLPSKRQKIVHYWSAEATAEAIRASAFVPNKEIAAIEWLSPKKALARLSYPVDVEILENFLRIVDDGVLRTFPLIALRHAKAVPREDWTGPDAMRPLT
;
A
#
# COMPACT_ATOMS: atom_id res chain seq x y z
N MET A 1 31.00 5.66 -5.52
CA MET A 1 29.96 4.69 -5.91
C MET A 1 28.65 5.16 -5.27
N SER A 2 27.63 5.48 -6.07
CA SER A 2 26.32 5.89 -5.55
C SER A 2 25.72 4.71 -4.76
N GLU A 3 25.51 4.86 -3.46
CA GLU A 3 24.81 3.85 -2.67
C GLU A 3 23.37 3.71 -3.17
N THR A 4 23.04 2.54 -3.70
CA THR A 4 21.70 2.24 -4.23
C THR A 4 20.66 2.40 -3.13
N ALA A 5 19.64 3.23 -3.35
CA ALA A 5 18.55 3.42 -2.41
C ALA A 5 17.78 2.10 -2.15
N VAL A 6 17.23 1.94 -0.96
CA VAL A 6 16.32 0.85 -0.61
C VAL A 6 14.91 1.33 -0.84
N TYR A 7 14.23 0.75 -1.81
CA TYR A 7 12.81 1.02 -2.06
C TYR A 7 11.93 0.13 -1.19
N ALA A 8 10.81 0.70 -0.76
CA ALA A 8 9.80 0.03 0.04
C ALA A 8 8.42 0.62 -0.30
N ALA A 9 7.37 -0.11 0.03
CA ALA A 9 6.02 0.36 -0.15
C ALA A 9 5.10 -0.14 0.97
N GLY A 10 4.00 0.56 1.22
CA GLY A 10 3.03 0.22 2.23
C GLY A 10 1.77 1.06 2.13
N GLY A 11 1.00 1.14 3.20
CA GLY A 11 -0.25 1.87 3.14
C GLY A 11 -0.77 2.36 4.48
N VAL A 12 -1.65 3.34 4.39
CA VAL A 12 -2.56 3.72 5.47
C VAL A 12 -3.82 2.89 5.32
N VAL A 13 -3.91 1.80 6.08
CA VAL A 13 -5.07 0.91 6.08
C VAL A 13 -6.14 1.53 6.95
N TRP A 14 -7.33 1.72 6.41
CA TRP A 14 -8.42 2.43 7.09
C TRP A 14 -9.77 1.73 6.93
N ARG A 15 -10.69 2.01 7.83
CA ARG A 15 -12.10 1.62 7.74
C ARG A 15 -12.99 2.62 8.48
N LEU A 16 -14.30 2.56 8.21
CA LEU A 16 -15.30 3.23 9.01
C LEU A 16 -15.94 2.23 9.99
N VAL A 17 -15.98 2.61 11.27
CA VAL A 17 -16.70 1.88 12.31
C VAL A 17 -17.77 2.82 12.83
N GLU A 18 -19.05 2.46 12.62
CA GLU A 18 -20.19 3.32 12.98
C GLU A 18 -20.05 4.75 12.41
N GLY A 19 -19.59 4.85 11.17
CA GLY A 19 -19.35 6.13 10.50
C GLY A 19 -18.08 6.88 10.95
N LYS A 20 -17.31 6.36 11.91
CA LYS A 20 -16.08 6.98 12.41
C LYS A 20 -14.85 6.35 11.74
N LEU A 21 -13.96 7.20 11.25
CA LEU A 21 -12.69 6.78 10.66
C LEU A 21 -11.80 6.13 11.72
N THR A 22 -11.27 4.96 11.38
CA THR A 22 -10.20 4.31 12.12
C THR A 22 -9.08 3.90 11.16
N VAL A 23 -7.86 3.92 11.63
CA VAL A 23 -6.66 3.50 10.91
C VAL A 23 -5.98 2.37 11.65
N LEU A 24 -5.37 1.47 10.87
CA LEU A 24 -4.65 0.34 11.41
C LEU A 24 -3.18 0.69 11.57
N VAL A 25 -2.63 0.35 12.73
CA VAL A 25 -1.20 0.39 13.00
C VAL A 25 -0.71 -1.00 13.38
N ILE A 26 0.56 -1.26 13.16
CA ILE A 26 1.22 -2.51 13.50
C ILE A 26 2.22 -2.31 14.64
N HIS A 27 2.32 -3.29 15.52
CA HIS A 27 3.31 -3.35 16.60
C HIS A 27 4.40 -4.33 16.17
N ARG A 28 5.63 -3.85 15.95
CA ARG A 28 6.73 -4.71 15.52
C ARG A 28 7.46 -5.33 16.71
N THR A 29 7.62 -6.64 16.68
CA THR A 29 8.21 -7.40 17.77
C THR A 29 9.68 -7.02 18.03
N ALA A 30 10.49 -6.99 16.98
CA ALA A 30 11.95 -6.79 17.09
C ALA A 30 12.35 -5.39 17.54
N TYR A 31 11.51 -4.38 17.31
CA TYR A 31 11.81 -2.97 17.59
C TYR A 31 10.98 -2.39 18.72
N ALA A 32 9.96 -3.11 19.19
CA ALA A 32 8.98 -2.65 20.19
C ALA A 32 8.38 -1.28 19.82
N ASP A 33 8.14 -1.04 18.53
CA ASP A 33 7.62 0.21 17.98
C ASP A 33 6.27 0.03 17.30
N VAL A 34 5.61 1.16 17.02
CA VAL A 34 4.32 1.23 16.34
C VAL A 34 4.49 1.98 15.02
N THR A 35 4.11 1.36 13.91
CA THR A 35 4.29 1.91 12.57
C THR A 35 3.08 1.67 11.67
N LEU A 36 3.08 2.32 10.50
CA LEU A 36 2.20 1.93 9.39
C LEU A 36 2.76 0.67 8.70
N PRO A 37 1.91 -0.25 8.18
CA PRO A 37 2.36 -1.45 7.49
C PRO A 37 3.13 -1.11 6.20
N LYS A 38 4.32 -1.70 6.03
CA LYS A 38 5.21 -1.47 4.89
C LYS A 38 6.39 -2.42 4.87
N GLY A 39 6.86 -2.75 3.69
CA GLY A 39 8.10 -3.52 3.56
C GLY A 39 8.88 -3.25 2.29
N LYS A 40 9.93 -4.00 2.06
CA LYS A 40 10.84 -3.82 0.93
C LYS A 40 10.24 -4.36 -0.36
N VAL A 41 10.62 -3.72 -1.47
CA VAL A 41 10.31 -4.22 -2.81
C VAL A 41 11.13 -5.48 -3.09
N ASP A 42 10.46 -6.52 -3.53
CA ASP A 42 11.08 -7.76 -3.98
C ASP A 42 11.52 -7.64 -5.45
N PRO A 43 12.52 -8.44 -5.90
CA PRO A 43 12.99 -8.40 -7.28
C PRO A 43 11.86 -8.61 -8.30
N GLY A 44 11.69 -7.65 -9.20
CA GLY A 44 10.66 -7.68 -10.26
C GLY A 44 9.29 -7.17 -9.84
N GLU A 45 9.09 -6.81 -8.59
CA GLU A 45 7.83 -6.30 -8.05
C GLU A 45 7.66 -4.79 -8.32
N MET A 46 6.45 -4.37 -8.61
CA MET A 46 6.10 -2.94 -8.66
C MET A 46 5.76 -2.42 -7.26
N LEU A 47 5.94 -1.13 -7.02
CA LEU A 47 5.68 -0.52 -5.71
C LEU A 47 4.25 -0.75 -5.19
N ALA A 48 3.25 -0.72 -6.08
CA ALA A 48 1.86 -0.97 -5.70
C ALA A 48 1.62 -2.45 -5.32
N GLU A 49 2.26 -3.38 -6.02
CA GLU A 49 2.21 -4.82 -5.69
C GLU A 49 2.84 -5.06 -4.34
N THR A 50 4.03 -4.49 -4.10
CA THR A 50 4.71 -4.52 -2.80
C THR A 50 3.80 -4.01 -1.68
N ALA A 51 3.15 -2.85 -1.87
CA ALA A 51 2.27 -2.28 -0.85
C ALA A 51 1.12 -3.22 -0.49
N ALA A 52 0.46 -3.82 -1.49
CA ALA A 52 -0.65 -4.76 -1.27
C ALA A 52 -0.16 -6.05 -0.58
N ARG A 53 0.99 -6.60 -1.00
CA ARG A 53 1.60 -7.79 -0.40
C ARG A 53 1.99 -7.55 1.06
N GLU A 54 2.74 -6.49 1.33
CA GLU A 54 3.22 -6.16 2.68
C GLU A 54 2.07 -5.89 3.65
N ILE A 55 1.02 -5.15 3.22
CA ILE A 55 -0.18 -4.98 4.03
C ILE A 55 -0.79 -6.34 4.37
N PHE A 56 -0.89 -7.25 3.40
CA PHE A 56 -1.44 -8.58 3.65
C PHE A 56 -0.54 -9.41 4.59
N GLU A 57 0.77 -9.43 4.37
CA GLU A 57 1.72 -10.21 5.19
C GLU A 57 1.77 -9.73 6.64
N GLU A 58 1.76 -8.41 6.86
CA GLU A 58 1.84 -7.81 8.20
C GLU A 58 0.50 -7.75 8.93
N THR A 59 -0.65 -7.78 8.23
CA THR A 59 -1.97 -7.58 8.85
C THR A 59 -2.97 -8.71 8.60
N GLY A 60 -2.69 -9.62 7.67
CA GLY A 60 -3.64 -10.64 7.23
C GLY A 60 -4.83 -10.09 6.43
N ILE A 61 -4.87 -8.79 6.11
CA ILE A 61 -6.00 -8.14 5.44
C ILE A 61 -5.67 -7.92 3.97
N ARG A 62 -6.51 -8.47 3.08
CA ARG A 62 -6.42 -8.19 1.64
C ARG A 62 -7.12 -6.87 1.34
N VAL A 63 -6.38 -5.95 0.72
CA VAL A 63 -6.88 -4.61 0.38
C VAL A 63 -6.76 -4.31 -1.10
N ALA A 64 -7.63 -3.44 -1.60
CA ALA A 64 -7.40 -2.72 -2.84
C ALA A 64 -6.78 -1.36 -2.49
N LEU A 65 -5.71 -0.99 -3.21
CA LEU A 65 -5.08 0.30 -3.02
C LEU A 65 -5.95 1.41 -3.63
N GLY A 66 -6.09 2.49 -2.88
CA GLY A 66 -6.73 3.72 -3.32
C GLY A 66 -5.72 4.77 -3.80
N VAL A 67 -5.88 6.01 -3.40
CA VAL A 67 -5.02 7.13 -3.81
C VAL A 67 -3.62 7.03 -3.19
N PRO A 68 -2.57 7.50 -3.90
CA PRO A 68 -1.26 7.73 -3.29
C PRO A 68 -1.37 8.75 -2.15
N VAL A 69 -0.76 8.42 -1.00
CA VAL A 69 -0.77 9.28 0.21
C VAL A 69 0.50 10.11 0.30
N GLY A 70 1.64 9.54 -0.10
CA GLY A 70 2.91 10.24 -0.03
C GLY A 70 4.12 9.31 -0.06
N VAL A 71 5.28 9.94 0.09
CA VAL A 71 6.58 9.26 0.06
C VAL A 71 7.42 9.72 1.23
N SER A 72 7.78 8.81 2.12
CA SER A 72 8.77 9.11 3.16
C SER A 72 10.18 8.78 2.72
N ARG A 73 11.16 9.56 3.20
CA ARG A 73 12.58 9.38 2.90
C ARG A 73 13.40 9.53 4.17
N TYR A 74 14.20 8.52 4.48
CA TYR A 74 15.09 8.56 5.63
C TYR A 74 16.36 7.71 5.42
N ARG A 75 17.37 7.94 6.26
CA ARG A 75 18.60 7.16 6.22
C ARG A 75 18.53 5.97 7.17
N LEU A 76 18.92 4.81 6.68
CA LEU A 76 19.12 3.62 7.49
C LEU A 76 20.45 3.71 8.30
N PRO A 77 20.63 2.90 9.37
CA PRO A 77 21.92 2.78 10.06
C PRO A 77 23.09 2.45 9.11
N SER A 78 22.82 1.72 8.03
CA SER A 78 23.77 1.44 6.95
C SER A 78 24.14 2.65 6.09
N LYS A 79 23.68 3.85 6.41
CA LYS A 79 23.77 5.11 5.66
C LYS A 79 23.02 5.12 4.32
N ARG A 80 22.47 3.99 3.85
CA ARG A 80 21.66 3.94 2.64
C ARG A 80 20.36 4.71 2.83
N GLN A 81 19.91 5.39 1.77
CA GLN A 81 18.60 6.03 1.76
C GLN A 81 17.51 4.97 1.65
N LYS A 82 16.47 5.04 2.49
CA LYS A 82 15.23 4.29 2.31
C LYS A 82 14.15 5.24 1.83
N ILE A 83 13.44 4.81 0.78
CA ILE A 83 12.34 5.53 0.15
C ILE A 83 11.12 4.64 0.25
N VAL A 84 10.07 5.11 0.91
CA VAL A 84 8.84 4.33 1.12
C VAL A 84 7.67 5.06 0.49
N HIS A 85 6.96 4.40 -0.42
CA HIS A 85 5.74 4.90 -1.05
C HIS A 85 4.52 4.36 -0.31
N TYR A 86 3.52 5.22 -0.06
CA TYR A 86 2.32 4.87 0.67
C TYR A 86 1.06 5.16 -0.13
N TRP A 87 0.09 4.25 -0.02
CA TRP A 87 -1.26 4.38 -0.56
C TRP A 87 -2.29 4.34 0.56
N SER A 88 -3.47 4.92 0.31
CA SER A 88 -4.65 4.63 1.11
C SER A 88 -5.14 3.22 0.77
N ALA A 89 -5.67 2.49 1.75
CA ALA A 89 -6.18 1.15 1.55
C ALA A 89 -7.41 0.90 2.42
N GLU A 90 -8.60 0.80 1.82
CA GLU A 90 -9.82 0.51 2.56
C GLU A 90 -9.88 -0.98 2.96
N ALA A 91 -9.97 -1.23 4.26
CA ALA A 91 -10.26 -2.56 4.77
C ALA A 91 -11.78 -2.76 4.83
N THR A 92 -12.34 -3.45 3.84
CA THR A 92 -13.75 -3.76 3.80
C THR A 92 -14.16 -4.71 4.93
N ALA A 93 -15.43 -4.70 5.30
CA ALA A 93 -15.94 -5.63 6.31
C ALA A 93 -15.71 -7.10 5.93
N GLU A 94 -15.74 -7.41 4.63
CA GLU A 94 -15.44 -8.75 4.11
C GLU A 94 -13.97 -9.10 4.28
N ALA A 95 -13.05 -8.22 3.89
CA ALA A 95 -11.61 -8.41 4.04
C ALA A 95 -11.20 -8.61 5.52
N ILE A 96 -11.85 -7.86 6.43
CA ILE A 96 -11.62 -7.99 7.87
C ILE A 96 -12.14 -9.34 8.39
N ARG A 97 -13.33 -9.79 7.97
CA ARG A 97 -13.85 -11.12 8.36
C ARG A 97 -13.00 -12.28 7.81
N ALA A 98 -12.40 -12.10 6.63
CA ALA A 98 -11.52 -13.09 6.01
C ALA A 98 -10.08 -13.02 6.54
N SER A 99 -9.74 -12.00 7.34
CA SER A 99 -8.40 -11.85 7.90
C SER A 99 -8.12 -12.94 8.93
N ALA A 100 -6.94 -13.54 8.80
CA ALA A 100 -6.42 -14.55 9.71
C ALA A 100 -5.09 -14.09 10.32
N PHE A 101 -5.02 -12.84 10.79
CA PHE A 101 -3.81 -12.35 11.43
C PHE A 101 -3.46 -13.20 12.66
N VAL A 102 -2.21 -13.66 12.72
CA VAL A 102 -1.62 -14.32 13.86
C VAL A 102 -0.31 -13.61 14.20
N PRO A 103 -0.11 -13.22 15.48
CA PRO A 103 1.17 -12.66 15.92
C PRO A 103 2.35 -13.57 15.52
N ASN A 104 3.43 -12.94 15.06
CA ASN A 104 4.62 -13.64 14.61
C ASN A 104 5.90 -12.93 15.09
N LYS A 105 7.05 -13.41 14.65
CA LYS A 105 8.36 -12.82 15.05
C LYS A 105 8.60 -11.39 14.52
N GLU A 106 7.84 -10.94 13.53
CA GLU A 106 7.94 -9.60 12.97
C GLU A 106 6.87 -8.67 13.53
N ILE A 107 5.62 -9.12 13.55
CA ILE A 107 4.46 -8.35 13.99
C ILE A 107 3.83 -8.99 15.23
N ALA A 108 3.92 -8.30 16.35
CA ALA A 108 3.36 -8.74 17.62
C ALA A 108 1.83 -8.55 17.69
N ALA A 109 1.34 -7.45 17.11
CA ALA A 109 -0.09 -7.11 17.14
C ALA A 109 -0.46 -6.13 16.02
N ILE A 110 -1.73 -6.11 15.66
CA ILE A 110 -2.36 -5.06 14.87
C ILE A 110 -3.39 -4.33 15.74
N GLU A 111 -3.52 -3.02 15.56
CA GLU A 111 -4.42 -2.21 16.38
C GLU A 111 -5.18 -1.21 15.50
N TRP A 112 -6.52 -1.12 15.69
CA TRP A 112 -7.37 -0.13 15.05
C TRP A 112 -7.55 1.07 15.96
N LEU A 113 -7.13 2.23 15.51
CA LEU A 113 -7.13 3.46 16.30
C LEU A 113 -7.91 4.57 15.62
N SER A 114 -8.50 5.46 16.40
CA SER A 114 -8.93 6.75 15.85
C SER A 114 -7.72 7.55 15.36
N PRO A 115 -7.86 8.44 14.35
CA PRO A 115 -6.73 9.20 13.81
C PRO A 115 -5.89 9.91 14.89
N LYS A 116 -6.56 10.55 15.84
CA LYS A 116 -5.88 11.23 16.95
C LYS A 116 -5.03 10.29 17.81
N LYS A 117 -5.54 9.08 18.08
CA LYS A 117 -4.78 8.07 18.84
C LYS A 117 -3.64 7.51 18.02
N ALA A 118 -3.84 7.26 16.72
CA ALA A 118 -2.79 6.77 15.83
C ALA A 118 -1.62 7.76 15.73
N LEU A 119 -1.90 9.07 15.53
CA LEU A 119 -0.87 10.12 15.54
C LEU A 119 -0.05 10.14 16.84
N ALA A 120 -0.69 9.90 17.98
CA ALA A 120 0.00 9.87 19.28
C ALA A 120 0.76 8.57 19.54
N ARG A 121 0.45 7.48 18.83
CA ARG A 121 1.03 6.15 19.04
C ARG A 121 2.16 5.81 18.07
N LEU A 122 2.16 6.40 16.87
CA LEU A 122 3.21 6.18 15.88
C LEU A 122 4.58 6.58 16.43
N SER A 123 5.53 5.69 16.28
CA SER A 123 6.88 5.85 16.86
C SER A 123 7.80 6.77 16.05
N TYR A 124 7.45 7.03 14.77
CA TYR A 124 8.34 7.77 13.87
C TYR A 124 7.66 9.01 13.27
N PRO A 125 8.32 10.17 13.29
CA PRO A 125 7.79 11.40 12.66
C PRO A 125 7.41 11.23 11.19
N VAL A 126 8.14 10.39 10.44
CA VAL A 126 7.84 10.12 9.02
C VAL A 126 6.51 9.38 8.83
N ASP A 127 6.13 8.49 9.75
CA ASP A 127 4.83 7.81 9.70
C ASP A 127 3.70 8.76 10.13
N VAL A 128 3.98 9.66 11.08
CA VAL A 128 3.05 10.74 11.47
C VAL A 128 2.76 11.65 10.29
N GLU A 129 3.78 12.11 9.55
CA GLU A 129 3.62 12.94 8.35
C GLU A 129 2.76 12.24 7.28
N ILE A 130 2.98 10.95 7.05
CA ILE A 130 2.16 10.15 6.12
C ILE A 130 0.70 10.08 6.60
N LEU A 131 0.46 9.86 7.88
CA LEU A 131 -0.90 9.84 8.42
C LEU A 131 -1.58 11.22 8.32
N GLU A 132 -0.86 12.31 8.55
CA GLU A 132 -1.38 13.68 8.37
C GLU A 132 -1.72 13.97 6.90
N ASN A 133 -0.89 13.49 5.94
CA ASN A 133 -1.20 13.58 4.52
C ASN A 133 -2.50 12.83 4.18
N PHE A 134 -2.65 11.62 4.73
CA PHE A 134 -3.86 10.83 4.56
C PHE A 134 -5.10 11.57 5.11
N LEU A 135 -4.99 12.19 6.27
CA LEU A 135 -6.11 12.94 6.86
C LEU A 135 -6.50 14.15 6.00
N ARG A 136 -5.55 14.84 5.37
CA ARG A 136 -5.86 15.89 4.38
C ARG A 136 -6.67 15.35 3.20
N ILE A 137 -6.31 14.17 2.66
CA ILE A 137 -7.08 13.50 1.59
C ILE A 137 -8.51 13.18 2.06
N VAL A 138 -8.68 12.80 3.32
CA VAL A 138 -10.01 12.57 3.93
C VAL A 138 -10.82 13.87 3.97
N ASP A 139 -10.21 14.95 4.45
CA ASP A 139 -10.86 16.26 4.58
C ASP A 139 -11.24 16.86 3.21
N ASP A 140 -10.41 16.60 2.19
CA ASP A 140 -10.68 16.99 0.79
C ASP A 140 -11.79 16.14 0.12
N GLY A 141 -12.29 15.09 0.79
CA GLY A 141 -13.38 14.23 0.31
C GLY A 141 -13.00 13.30 -0.85
N VAL A 142 -11.70 13.13 -1.14
CA VAL A 142 -11.19 12.32 -2.26
C VAL A 142 -10.68 10.94 -1.86
N LEU A 143 -11.02 10.49 -0.66
CA LEU A 143 -10.56 9.21 -0.12
C LEU A 143 -11.12 8.00 -0.87
N ARG A 144 -12.40 8.05 -1.25
CA ARG A 144 -13.04 6.95 -1.99
C ARG A 144 -12.80 7.08 -3.48
N THR A 145 -12.23 6.03 -4.05
CA THR A 145 -11.93 5.93 -5.47
C THR A 145 -12.53 4.64 -6.04
N PHE A 146 -12.67 4.62 -7.35
CA PHE A 146 -13.00 3.42 -8.10
C PHE A 146 -11.95 3.19 -9.19
N PRO A 147 -11.62 1.95 -9.52
CA PRO A 147 -10.67 1.67 -10.59
C PRO A 147 -11.29 2.02 -11.94
N LEU A 148 -10.58 2.81 -12.76
CA LEU A 148 -10.88 3.02 -14.16
C LEU A 148 -9.87 2.23 -14.99
N ILE A 149 -10.34 1.18 -15.67
CA ILE A 149 -9.51 0.37 -16.55
C ILE A 149 -9.74 0.85 -17.98
N ALA A 150 -8.74 1.54 -18.54
CA ALA A 150 -8.71 1.92 -19.94
C ALA A 150 -7.92 0.88 -20.74
N LEU A 151 -8.60 0.11 -21.57
CA LEU A 151 -7.96 -0.88 -22.44
C LEU A 151 -7.80 -0.30 -23.85
N ARG A 152 -6.59 -0.24 -24.34
CA ARG A 152 -6.30 -0.01 -25.74
C ARG A 152 -5.88 -1.35 -26.35
N HIS A 153 -6.61 -1.80 -27.38
CA HIS A 153 -6.17 -2.98 -28.12
C HIS A 153 -4.81 -2.72 -28.79
N ALA A 154 -4.00 -3.75 -28.87
CA ALA A 154 -2.76 -3.67 -29.62
C ALA A 154 -3.06 -3.51 -31.11
N LYS A 155 -2.12 -2.89 -31.85
CA LYS A 155 -2.19 -2.82 -33.29
C LYS A 155 -2.05 -4.23 -33.85
N ALA A 156 -2.97 -4.64 -34.69
CA ALA A 156 -2.87 -5.93 -35.40
C ALA A 156 -2.14 -5.73 -36.74
N VAL A 157 -1.55 -6.80 -37.27
CA VAL A 157 -1.03 -6.83 -38.63
C VAL A 157 -2.10 -6.29 -39.58
N PRO A 158 -1.80 -5.41 -40.57
CA PRO A 158 -2.77 -4.90 -41.54
C PRO A 158 -3.51 -6.04 -42.23
N ARG A 159 -4.78 -5.83 -42.59
CA ARG A 159 -5.59 -6.87 -43.28
C ARG A 159 -5.01 -7.30 -44.62
N GLU A 160 -4.40 -6.37 -45.32
CA GLU A 160 -3.72 -6.55 -46.59
C GLU A 160 -2.50 -7.49 -46.48
N ASP A 161 -1.89 -7.53 -45.29
CA ASP A 161 -0.70 -8.37 -45.01
C ASP A 161 -1.04 -9.72 -44.34
N TRP A 162 -2.35 -10.01 -44.18
CA TRP A 162 -2.83 -11.20 -43.48
C TRP A 162 -3.79 -12.03 -44.33
N THR A 163 -3.45 -13.30 -44.54
CA THR A 163 -4.23 -14.22 -45.35
C THR A 163 -5.06 -15.26 -44.57
N GLY A 164 -4.96 -15.27 -43.25
CA GLY A 164 -5.71 -16.16 -42.37
C GLY A 164 -7.05 -15.61 -41.89
N PRO A 165 -7.80 -16.35 -41.05
CA PRO A 165 -9.00 -15.87 -40.41
C PRO A 165 -8.72 -14.60 -39.56
N ASP A 166 -9.60 -13.61 -39.62
CA ASP A 166 -9.38 -12.30 -38.95
C ASP A 166 -9.25 -12.45 -37.42
N ALA A 167 -9.95 -13.41 -36.82
CA ALA A 167 -9.86 -13.72 -35.38
C ALA A 167 -8.48 -14.25 -34.93
N MET A 168 -7.64 -14.71 -35.86
CA MET A 168 -6.30 -15.23 -35.60
C MET A 168 -5.19 -14.27 -36.05
N ARG A 169 -5.55 -13.05 -36.46
CA ARG A 169 -4.60 -12.04 -36.92
C ARG A 169 -3.68 -11.61 -35.78
N PRO A 170 -2.35 -11.73 -35.94
CA PRO A 170 -1.39 -11.41 -34.88
C PRO A 170 -1.41 -9.94 -34.50
N LEU A 171 -1.08 -9.66 -33.25
CA LEU A 171 -0.81 -8.31 -32.75
C LEU A 171 0.67 -7.96 -33.02
N THR A 172 0.93 -6.68 -33.31
CA THR A 172 2.26 -6.12 -33.55
C THR A 172 2.73 -5.27 -32.37
#